data_d77756459cacf76027c988428385b037
#
_entry.id   d77756459cacf76027c988428385b037
#
_cell.length_a   1.000
_cell.length_b   1.000
_cell.length_c   1.000
_cell.angle_alpha   90.00
_cell.angle_beta   90.00
_cell.angle_gamma   90.00
#
_symmetry.space_group_name_H-M   'P 1'
#
loop_
_entity.id
_entity.type
_entity.pdbx_description
1 polymer ?
#
loop_
_entity_poly.entity_id
_entity_poly.type
_entity_poly.pdbx_seq_one_letter_code
_entity_poly.pdbx_strand_id
1 'polypeptide(L)'
;NDTIPLKGWLSALVEDIRAHADVAVVGSKLLFEDGSIQHAGVAFSRECLMPYHMYRGGRAEAACANRRRELQCVTAACMLVRRRVFEQVDGFDEGYRNGFEDVDLCLKIRKQAWKIVYQPKSVLYHLESKTPGRKIHELDNSQRLRERWGDCWWLTDEDLLHFEDGYA
;
A
#
# COMPACT_ATOMS: atom_id res chain seq x y z
N ASN A 1 0.69 12.51 -10.33
CA ASN A 1 0.05 13.41 -11.32
C ASN A 1 -1.20 12.79 -11.97
N ASP A 2 -1.61 11.59 -11.57
CA ASP A 2 -2.79 10.86 -12.04
C ASP A 2 -3.78 10.54 -10.91
N THR A 3 -3.70 11.27 -9.80
CA THR A 3 -4.63 11.18 -8.68
C THR A 3 -5.49 12.43 -8.53
N ILE A 4 -6.76 12.25 -8.18
CA ILE A 4 -7.73 13.32 -7.91
C ILE A 4 -8.16 13.19 -6.45
N PRO A 5 -7.66 14.06 -5.55
CA PRO A 5 -7.97 13.96 -4.13
C PRO A 5 -9.38 14.46 -3.80
N LEU A 6 -10.07 13.78 -2.89
CA LEU A 6 -11.33 14.23 -2.33
C LEU A 6 -11.13 15.11 -1.09
N LYS A 7 -12.16 15.88 -0.73
CA LYS A 7 -12.11 16.80 0.41
C LYS A 7 -11.68 16.07 1.70
N GLY A 8 -10.69 16.60 2.40
CA GLY A 8 -10.22 16.07 3.70
C GLY A 8 -9.16 14.98 3.61
N TRP A 9 -8.76 14.54 2.42
CA TRP A 9 -7.78 13.46 2.24
C TRP A 9 -6.46 13.69 3.02
N LEU A 10 -5.89 14.89 2.90
CA LEU A 10 -4.62 15.20 3.56
C LEU A 10 -4.78 15.34 5.07
N SER A 11 -5.87 15.96 5.54
CA SER A 11 -6.16 16.09 6.97
C SER A 11 -6.24 14.71 7.63
N ALA A 12 -6.91 13.75 7.01
CA ALA A 12 -7.04 12.38 7.54
C ALA A 12 -5.68 11.69 7.71
N LEU A 13 -4.74 11.87 6.75
CA LEU A 13 -3.38 11.32 6.86
C LEU A 13 -2.57 12.00 7.96
N VAL A 14 -2.62 13.35 8.01
CA VAL A 14 -1.85 14.15 8.97
C VAL A 14 -2.33 13.95 10.41
N GLU A 15 -3.64 13.88 10.63
CA GLU A 15 -4.23 13.60 11.95
C GLU A 15 -3.81 12.22 12.45
N ASP A 16 -3.87 11.19 11.59
CA ASP A 16 -3.50 9.83 11.96
C ASP A 16 -2.02 9.73 12.35
N ILE A 17 -1.10 10.22 11.50
CA ILE A 17 0.33 10.13 11.78
C ILE A 17 0.76 10.96 13.00
N ARG A 18 0.05 12.05 13.30
CA ARG A 18 0.30 12.87 14.50
C ARG A 18 -0.21 12.20 15.77
N ALA A 19 -1.36 11.52 15.71
CA ALA A 19 -1.97 10.84 16.85
C ALA A 19 -1.19 9.59 17.30
N HIS A 20 -0.38 8.98 16.43
CA HIS A 20 0.29 7.71 16.69
C HIS A 20 1.80 7.84 16.43
N ALA A 21 2.57 7.97 17.52
CA ALA A 21 4.01 8.21 17.44
C ALA A 21 4.81 7.03 16.84
N ASP A 22 4.27 5.82 16.90
CA ASP A 22 4.82 4.56 16.37
C ASP A 22 4.46 4.28 14.91
N VAL A 23 3.59 5.12 14.30
CA VAL A 23 3.23 5.03 12.88
C VAL A 23 4.18 5.87 12.05
N ALA A 24 4.83 5.26 11.06
CA ALA A 24 5.72 5.95 10.12
C ALA A 24 5.09 6.23 8.76
N VAL A 25 4.13 5.40 8.34
CA VAL A 25 3.46 5.53 7.04
C VAL A 25 1.96 5.46 7.21
N VAL A 26 1.24 6.35 6.52
CA VAL A 26 -0.22 6.31 6.41
C VAL A 26 -0.61 6.37 4.94
N GLY A 27 -1.30 5.33 4.45
CA GLY A 27 -1.78 5.21 3.07
C GLY A 27 -3.26 5.53 2.94
N SER A 28 -3.65 5.99 1.76
CA SER A 28 -5.01 6.39 1.40
C SER A 28 -5.81 5.24 0.78
N LYS A 29 -7.15 5.36 0.81
CA LYS A 29 -8.04 4.60 -0.06
C LYS A 29 -7.98 5.17 -1.47
N LEU A 30 -7.75 4.33 -2.46
CA LEU A 30 -7.83 4.72 -3.86
C LEU A 30 -9.02 4.06 -4.52
N LEU A 31 -9.68 4.85 -5.37
CA LEU A 31 -10.83 4.42 -6.15
C LEU A 31 -10.51 4.50 -7.65
N PHE A 32 -11.09 3.60 -8.42
CA PHE A 32 -11.18 3.72 -9.87
C PHE A 32 -12.16 4.83 -10.28
N GLU A 33 -12.18 5.20 -11.56
CA GLU A 33 -13.10 6.22 -12.12
C GLU A 33 -14.57 5.85 -11.90
N ASP A 34 -14.90 4.56 -11.88
CA ASP A 34 -16.25 4.04 -11.62
C ASP A 34 -16.67 4.02 -10.14
N GLY A 35 -15.77 4.45 -9.24
CA GLY A 35 -15.98 4.48 -7.81
C GLY A 35 -15.72 3.17 -7.09
N SER A 36 -15.35 2.09 -7.78
CA SER A 36 -14.93 0.85 -7.14
C SER A 36 -13.55 0.97 -6.48
N ILE A 37 -13.24 0.09 -5.52
CA ILE A 37 -11.96 0.11 -4.82
C ILE A 37 -10.83 -0.28 -5.78
N GLN A 38 -9.80 0.55 -5.84
CA GLN A 38 -8.53 0.22 -6.47
C GLN A 38 -7.52 -0.27 -5.43
N HIS A 39 -7.45 0.41 -4.28
CA HIS A 39 -6.54 0.10 -3.19
C HIS A 39 -7.17 0.40 -1.83
N ALA A 40 -7.11 -0.57 -0.94
CA ALA A 40 -7.45 -0.43 0.47
C ALA A 40 -6.44 -1.17 1.38
N GLY A 41 -5.18 -1.11 0.97
CA GLY A 41 -4.05 -1.81 1.56
C GLY A 41 -3.45 -2.85 0.61
N VAL A 42 -2.29 -3.38 0.99
CA VAL A 42 -1.60 -4.45 0.26
C VAL A 42 -1.47 -5.65 1.17
N ALA A 43 -1.90 -6.82 0.68
CA ALA A 43 -1.63 -8.12 1.29
C ALA A 43 -0.64 -8.91 0.42
N PHE A 44 -0.07 -9.97 1.00
CA PHE A 44 0.82 -10.90 0.30
C PHE A 44 0.13 -12.25 0.19
N SER A 45 0.03 -12.78 -1.02
CA SER A 45 -0.53 -14.11 -1.27
C SER A 45 0.27 -15.19 -0.54
N ARG A 46 -0.40 -16.06 0.22
CA ARG A 46 0.22 -17.20 0.89
C ARG A 46 0.80 -18.21 -0.08
N GLU A 47 0.27 -18.28 -1.30
CA GLU A 47 0.69 -19.26 -2.30
C GLU A 47 1.98 -18.85 -3.00
N CYS A 48 2.14 -17.56 -3.32
CA CYS A 48 3.25 -17.09 -4.14
C CYS A 48 4.08 -15.96 -3.54
N LEU A 49 3.72 -15.46 -2.35
CA LEU A 49 4.36 -14.33 -1.65
C LEU A 49 4.40 -13.04 -2.48
N MET A 50 3.49 -12.90 -3.44
CA MET A 50 3.38 -11.69 -4.25
C MET A 50 2.37 -10.72 -3.62
N PRO A 51 2.69 -9.41 -3.60
CA PRO A 51 1.78 -8.40 -3.10
C PRO A 51 0.61 -8.18 -4.06
N TYR A 52 -0.57 -7.94 -3.50
CA TYR A 52 -1.76 -7.55 -4.24
C TYR A 52 -2.58 -6.52 -3.47
N HIS A 53 -3.39 -5.73 -4.18
CA HIS A 53 -4.28 -4.74 -3.57
C HIS A 53 -5.52 -5.41 -2.98
N MET A 54 -5.72 -5.23 -1.66
CA MET A 54 -6.90 -5.75 -0.97
C MET A 54 -8.19 -5.11 -1.49
N TYR A 55 -9.25 -5.91 -1.57
CA TYR A 55 -10.62 -5.52 -1.94
C TYR A 55 -10.77 -4.85 -3.32
N ARG A 56 -9.78 -5.03 -4.21
CA ARG A 56 -9.78 -4.45 -5.57
C ARG A 56 -11.05 -4.84 -6.34
N GLY A 57 -11.72 -3.85 -6.95
CA GLY A 57 -13.00 -4.01 -7.65
C GLY A 57 -14.22 -4.08 -6.73
N GLY A 58 -14.02 -4.10 -5.40
CA GLY A 58 -15.11 -4.09 -4.42
C GLY A 58 -15.78 -2.72 -4.28
N ARG A 59 -16.88 -2.70 -3.52
CA ARG A 59 -17.64 -1.46 -3.25
C ARG A 59 -16.90 -0.55 -2.27
N ALA A 60 -16.81 0.75 -2.58
CA ALA A 60 -16.13 1.74 -1.74
C ALA A 60 -16.72 1.84 -0.33
N GLU A 61 -18.02 1.54 -0.16
CA GLU A 61 -18.75 1.59 1.11
C GLU A 61 -18.64 0.28 1.92
N ALA A 62 -18.00 -0.78 1.39
CA ALA A 62 -17.86 -2.04 2.09
C ALA A 62 -17.21 -1.83 3.48
N ALA A 63 -17.79 -2.45 4.52
CA ALA A 63 -17.36 -2.24 5.90
C ALA A 63 -15.89 -2.60 6.12
N CYS A 64 -15.39 -3.65 5.46
CA CYS A 64 -14.00 -4.08 5.50
C CYS A 64 -13.03 -3.00 4.98
N ALA A 65 -13.38 -2.35 3.87
CA ALA A 65 -12.57 -1.29 3.26
C ALA A 65 -12.69 0.08 3.98
N ASN A 66 -13.57 0.19 4.98
CA ASN A 66 -13.78 1.43 5.75
C ASN A 66 -13.28 1.32 7.19
N ARG A 67 -12.38 0.37 7.47
CA ARG A 67 -11.69 0.22 8.76
C ARG A 67 -10.25 0.70 8.64
N ARG A 68 -9.82 1.53 9.61
CA ARG A 68 -8.40 1.81 9.80
C ARG A 68 -7.69 0.51 10.17
N ARG A 69 -6.61 0.17 9.48
CA ARG A 69 -5.87 -1.07 9.71
C ARG A 69 -4.35 -0.81 9.73
N GLU A 70 -3.64 -1.49 10.63
CA GLU A 70 -2.21 -1.68 10.50
C GLU A 70 -1.98 -2.80 9.46
N LEU A 71 -1.12 -2.55 8.49
CA LEU A 71 -0.82 -3.45 7.38
C LEU A 71 0.68 -3.52 7.14
N GLN A 72 1.12 -4.49 6.35
CA GLN A 72 2.52 -4.58 5.95
C GLN A 72 2.90 -3.47 4.96
N CYS A 73 2.02 -3.19 4.01
CA CYS A 73 2.30 -2.24 2.95
C CYS A 73 1.06 -1.45 2.53
N VAL A 74 1.31 -0.26 1.98
CA VAL A 74 0.36 0.58 1.25
C VAL A 74 1.03 1.13 -0.01
N THR A 75 0.24 1.54 -1.01
CA THR A 75 0.80 2.05 -2.27
C THR A 75 1.31 3.49 -2.16
N ALA A 76 2.40 3.79 -2.88
CA ALA A 76 2.95 5.14 -3.01
C ALA A 76 2.13 6.06 -3.92
N ALA A 77 1.08 5.60 -4.59
CA ALA A 77 0.20 6.48 -5.35
C ALA A 77 -0.40 7.61 -4.47
N CYS A 78 -0.67 7.32 -3.18
CA CYS A 78 -0.88 8.33 -2.14
C CYS A 78 -0.56 7.79 -0.75
N MET A 79 0.60 8.16 -0.22
CA MET A 79 0.98 7.87 1.17
C MET A 79 1.69 9.06 1.82
N LEU A 80 1.54 9.20 3.13
CA LEU A 80 2.30 10.13 3.96
C LEU A 80 3.34 9.34 4.75
N VAL A 81 4.62 9.76 4.66
CA VAL A 81 5.75 9.11 5.34
C VAL A 81 6.44 10.10 6.27
N ARG A 82 6.86 9.67 7.47
CA ARG A 82 7.74 10.48 8.32
C ARG A 82 9.09 10.66 7.63
N ARG A 83 9.47 11.90 7.33
CA ARG A 83 10.74 12.23 6.67
C ARG A 83 11.93 11.51 7.30
N ARG A 84 12.10 11.61 8.63
CA ARG A 84 13.22 10.98 9.35
C ARG A 84 13.32 9.47 9.12
N VAL A 85 12.16 8.78 9.01
CA VAL A 85 12.12 7.34 8.79
C VAL A 85 12.43 6.99 7.34
N PHE A 86 11.92 7.79 6.40
CA PHE A 86 12.25 7.67 4.99
C PHE A 86 13.75 7.80 4.73
N GLU A 87 14.39 8.82 5.34
CA GLU A 87 15.83 9.06 5.25
C GLU A 87 16.64 7.93 5.95
N GLN A 88 16.16 7.43 7.09
CA GLN A 88 16.80 6.34 7.84
C GLN A 88 16.89 5.02 7.04
N VAL A 89 15.94 4.77 6.14
CA VAL A 89 15.90 3.55 5.31
C VAL A 89 16.38 3.79 3.88
N ASP A 90 17.05 4.92 3.60
CA ASP A 90 17.58 5.32 2.29
C ASP A 90 16.49 5.41 1.20
N GLY A 91 15.25 5.81 1.57
CA GLY A 91 14.17 6.07 0.64
C GLY A 91 13.79 4.88 -0.25
N PHE A 92 13.40 5.17 -1.49
CA PHE A 92 13.09 4.15 -2.49
C PHE A 92 14.36 3.48 -3.03
N ASP A 93 14.27 2.18 -3.29
CA ASP A 93 15.33 1.45 -3.98
C ASP A 93 15.19 1.68 -5.50
N GLU A 94 16.15 2.41 -6.10
CA GLU A 94 16.18 2.76 -7.53
C GLU A 94 16.38 1.54 -8.45
N GLY A 95 16.65 0.37 -7.90
CA GLY A 95 16.69 -0.89 -8.64
C GLY A 95 15.33 -1.38 -9.11
N TYR A 96 14.24 -0.88 -8.51
CA TYR A 96 12.88 -1.12 -9.02
C TYR A 96 12.52 -0.12 -10.11
N ARG A 97 11.80 -0.58 -11.12
CA ARG A 97 11.35 0.26 -12.25
C ARG A 97 9.84 0.18 -12.41
N ASN A 98 9.12 1.22 -11.95
CA ASN A 98 7.66 1.35 -12.08
C ASN A 98 6.87 0.18 -11.47
N GLY A 99 7.17 -0.22 -10.25
CA GLY A 99 6.43 -1.21 -9.48
C GLY A 99 7.27 -1.87 -8.40
N PHE A 100 6.63 -2.15 -7.25
CA PHE A 100 7.18 -2.75 -6.03
C PHE A 100 8.17 -1.88 -5.23
N GLU A 101 8.57 -0.69 -5.71
CA GLU A 101 9.40 0.25 -4.93
C GLU A 101 8.71 0.70 -3.64
N ASP A 102 7.39 0.84 -3.67
CA ASP A 102 6.57 1.20 -2.52
C ASP A 102 6.43 0.02 -1.52
N VAL A 103 6.30 -1.17 -2.03
CA VAL A 103 6.29 -2.40 -1.23
C VAL A 103 7.62 -2.56 -0.51
N ASP A 104 8.75 -2.48 -1.22
CA ASP A 104 10.09 -2.56 -0.65
C ASP A 104 10.32 -1.49 0.42
N LEU A 105 9.94 -0.23 0.16
CA LEU A 105 10.02 0.84 1.14
C LEU A 105 9.24 0.53 2.41
N CYS A 106 8.00 0.07 2.27
CA CYS A 106 7.16 -0.34 3.40
C CYS A 106 7.84 -1.44 4.22
N LEU A 107 8.37 -2.48 3.58
CA LEU A 107 9.04 -3.59 4.26
C LEU A 107 10.34 -3.14 4.96
N LYS A 108 11.13 -2.25 4.36
CA LYS A 108 12.30 -1.63 5.03
C LYS A 108 11.89 -0.90 6.31
N ILE A 109 10.81 -0.12 6.24
CA ILE A 109 10.27 0.64 7.37
C ILE A 109 9.76 -0.31 8.47
N ARG A 110 9.03 -1.36 8.09
CA ARG A 110 8.55 -2.40 9.02
C ARG A 110 9.69 -3.12 9.74
N LYS A 111 10.79 -3.41 9.04
CA LYS A 111 11.99 -4.04 9.63
C LYS A 111 12.64 -3.20 10.73
N GLN A 112 12.37 -1.89 10.76
CA GLN A 112 12.76 -0.98 11.83
C GLN A 112 11.70 -0.86 12.95
N ALA A 113 10.75 -1.81 13.01
CA ALA A 113 9.65 -1.86 13.97
C ALA A 113 8.66 -0.67 13.90
N TRP A 114 8.63 0.08 12.80
CA TRP A 114 7.61 1.09 12.57
C TRP A 114 6.32 0.50 12.02
N LYS A 115 5.20 1.13 12.35
CA LYS A 115 3.88 0.75 11.85
C LYS A 115 3.54 1.47 10.55
N ILE A 116 2.83 0.75 9.70
CA ILE A 116 2.23 1.23 8.46
C ILE A 116 0.72 1.08 8.59
N VAL A 117 -0.03 2.11 8.25
CA VAL A 117 -1.47 2.17 8.46
C VAL A 117 -2.19 2.55 7.16
N TYR A 118 -3.27 1.85 6.90
CA TYR A 118 -4.28 2.24 5.93
C TYR A 118 -5.34 3.12 6.60
N GLN A 119 -5.59 4.32 6.04
CA GLN A 119 -6.56 5.30 6.53
C GLN A 119 -7.71 5.48 5.53
N PRO A 120 -8.89 4.86 5.77
CA PRO A 120 -10.00 4.88 4.82
C PRO A 120 -10.68 6.23 4.62
N LYS A 121 -10.47 7.19 5.54
CA LYS A 121 -11.01 8.55 5.42
C LYS A 121 -10.22 9.42 4.45
N SER A 122 -8.99 9.03 4.11
CA SER A 122 -8.21 9.65 3.05
C SER A 122 -8.57 8.97 1.73
N VAL A 123 -9.29 9.66 0.86
CA VAL A 123 -9.83 9.07 -0.37
C VAL A 123 -9.41 9.87 -1.59
N LEU A 124 -8.94 9.18 -2.62
CA LEU A 124 -8.58 9.74 -3.92
C LEU A 124 -9.09 8.84 -5.04
N TYR A 125 -9.43 9.42 -6.20
CA TYR A 125 -9.46 8.67 -7.44
C TYR A 125 -8.04 8.55 -8.00
N HIS A 126 -7.69 7.39 -8.54
CA HIS A 126 -6.41 7.17 -9.20
C HIS A 126 -6.64 6.64 -10.61
N LEU A 127 -6.34 7.47 -11.60
CA LEU A 127 -6.59 7.24 -13.03
C LEU A 127 -5.55 6.28 -13.64
N GLU A 128 -5.41 5.11 -13.05
CA GLU A 128 -4.34 4.13 -13.27
C GLU A 128 -3.90 3.94 -14.72
N SER A 129 -2.59 3.77 -14.89
CA SER A 129 -1.98 3.04 -16.03
C SER A 129 -2.14 3.63 -17.42
N LYS A 130 -2.20 4.96 -17.54
CA LYS A 130 -2.14 5.60 -18.87
C LYS A 130 -0.72 5.68 -19.45
N THR A 131 0.30 5.19 -18.71
CA THR A 131 1.69 5.15 -19.19
C THR A 131 1.96 3.85 -19.95
N PRO A 132 2.25 3.88 -21.26
CA PRO A 132 2.65 2.70 -22.02
C PRO A 132 3.89 2.04 -21.43
N GLY A 133 3.93 0.71 -21.42
CA GLY A 133 5.12 -0.04 -21.01
C GLY A 133 5.32 -0.24 -19.51
N ARG A 134 4.36 0.13 -18.64
CA ARG A 134 4.47 0.01 -17.17
C ARG A 134 4.83 -1.40 -16.69
N LYS A 135 4.36 -2.45 -17.40
CA LYS A 135 4.58 -3.85 -17.01
C LYS A 135 5.86 -4.50 -17.55
N ILE A 136 6.65 -3.78 -18.34
CA ILE A 136 7.87 -4.34 -18.99
C ILE A 136 8.85 -4.90 -17.95
N HIS A 137 8.93 -4.28 -16.76
CA HIS A 137 9.87 -4.65 -15.69
C HIS A 137 9.21 -5.48 -14.57
N GLU A 138 7.98 -5.95 -14.74
CA GLU A 138 7.24 -6.66 -13.69
C GLU A 138 7.95 -7.95 -13.24
N LEU A 139 8.53 -8.71 -14.18
CA LEU A 139 9.27 -9.93 -13.87
C LEU A 139 10.56 -9.63 -13.10
N ASP A 140 11.36 -8.67 -13.55
CA ASP A 140 12.61 -8.29 -12.90
C ASP A 140 12.34 -7.76 -11.48
N ASN A 141 11.34 -6.89 -11.35
CA ASN A 141 10.93 -6.33 -10.06
C ASN A 141 10.40 -7.42 -9.10
N SER A 142 9.60 -8.36 -9.60
CA SER A 142 9.07 -9.45 -8.78
C SER A 142 10.17 -10.41 -8.32
N GLN A 143 11.14 -10.69 -9.19
CA GLN A 143 12.30 -11.49 -8.82
C GLN A 143 13.13 -10.79 -7.73
N ARG A 144 13.44 -9.49 -7.92
CA ARG A 144 14.16 -8.68 -6.94
C ARG A 144 13.44 -8.66 -5.58
N LEU A 145 12.10 -8.51 -5.58
CA LEU A 145 11.30 -8.53 -4.35
C LEU A 145 11.42 -9.87 -3.63
N ARG A 146 11.31 -10.98 -4.36
CA ARG A 146 11.45 -12.34 -3.80
C ARG A 146 12.83 -12.60 -3.25
N GLU A 147 13.89 -12.24 -3.97
CA GLU A 147 15.27 -12.42 -3.51
C GLU A 147 15.54 -11.68 -2.21
N ARG A 148 14.93 -10.51 -2.03
CA ARG A 148 15.13 -9.68 -0.85
C ARG A 148 14.24 -10.05 0.33
N TRP A 149 13.00 -10.47 0.08
CA TRP A 149 11.94 -10.62 1.09
C TRP A 149 11.29 -11.99 1.13
N GLY A 150 11.66 -12.93 0.25
CA GLY A 150 11.00 -14.22 0.11
C GLY A 150 10.99 -15.10 1.37
N ASP A 151 11.95 -14.90 2.27
CA ASP A 151 12.03 -15.65 3.54
C ASP A 151 11.21 -14.98 4.68
N CYS A 152 10.48 -13.91 4.39
CA CYS A 152 9.69 -13.17 5.37
C CYS A 152 8.29 -13.80 5.52
N TRP A 153 8.16 -14.94 6.21
CA TRP A 153 6.90 -15.66 6.45
C TRP A 153 5.79 -14.80 7.10
N TRP A 154 6.16 -13.77 7.85
CA TRP A 154 5.24 -12.81 8.47
C TRP A 154 4.48 -11.91 7.47
N LEU A 155 4.83 -11.95 6.18
CA LEU A 155 4.15 -11.20 5.12
C LEU A 155 2.76 -11.75 4.73
N THR A 156 2.37 -12.91 5.25
CA THR A 156 1.15 -13.60 4.79
C THR A 156 -0.08 -13.37 5.66
N ASP A 157 0.02 -12.61 6.75
CA ASP A 157 -1.09 -12.48 7.72
C ASP A 157 -2.30 -11.73 7.16
N GLU A 158 -2.08 -10.71 6.33
CA GLU A 158 -3.16 -9.90 5.75
C GLU A 158 -3.99 -10.65 4.70
N ASP A 159 -3.44 -11.68 4.09
CA ASP A 159 -4.14 -12.54 3.13
C ASP A 159 -5.34 -13.24 3.81
N LEU A 160 -5.20 -13.67 5.06
CA LEU A 160 -6.31 -14.21 5.86
C LEU A 160 -7.43 -13.19 6.03
N LEU A 161 -7.10 -11.94 6.36
CA LEU A 161 -8.10 -10.89 6.53
C LEU A 161 -8.90 -10.65 5.25
N HIS A 162 -8.25 -10.74 4.09
CA HIS A 162 -8.90 -10.57 2.80
C HIS A 162 -9.95 -11.66 2.54
N PHE A 163 -9.61 -12.92 2.81
CA PHE A 163 -10.53 -14.05 2.68
C PHE A 163 -11.64 -14.04 3.74
N GLU A 164 -11.32 -13.74 5.00
CA GLU A 164 -12.31 -13.64 6.08
C GLU A 164 -13.35 -12.55 5.83
N ASP A 165 -12.98 -11.47 5.14
CA ASP A 165 -13.87 -10.39 4.72
C ASP A 165 -14.68 -10.76 3.46
N GLY A 166 -14.56 -12.00 2.92
CA GLY A 166 -15.36 -12.55 1.82
C GLY A 166 -14.85 -12.24 0.41
N TYR A 167 -13.57 -11.93 0.26
CA TYR A 167 -12.91 -11.71 -1.03
C TYR A 167 -11.97 -12.89 -1.35
N ALA A 168 -12.01 -13.38 -2.59
CA ALA A 168 -11.18 -14.48 -3.08
C ALA A 168 -10.36 -14.05 -4.30
#